data_b592a698c3c6942f7ad9eb3e1fb7b4a1
#
_entry.id   b592a698c3c6942f7ad9eb3e1fb7b4a1
#
_cell.length_a   1.000
_cell.length_b   1.000
_cell.length_c   1.000
_cell.angle_alpha   90.00
_cell.angle_beta   90.00
_cell.angle_gamma   90.00
#
_symmetry.space_group_name_H-M   'P 1'
#
loop_
_entity.id
_entity.type
_entity.pdbx_description
1 polymer ?
#
loop_
_entity_poly.entity_id
_entity_poly.type
_entity_poly.pdbx_seq_one_letter_code
_entity_poly.pdbx_strand_id
1 'polypeptide(L)'
;MATVAAYIDLNPVRAALCADPKEYRYCGYAEALAKGSAAAYEKIRTILGLPETTSWEELLTEYRKHLFKRGALVTNRHGPAFELAKAQEVVEQEKGELSLQEQLRCKIRYFSDGVILGSRAFVESHCQRLKEKLGYKRKSGPTALKILGPAALWVFRNLRVRTFG
;
A
#
# COMPACT_ATOMS: atom_id res chain seq x y z
N MET A 1 3.89 0.57 -21.97
CA MET A 1 2.94 0.28 -20.88
C MET A 1 3.18 1.11 -19.62
N ALA A 2 4.39 1.26 -19.13
CA ALA A 2 4.71 2.01 -17.89
C ALA A 2 4.18 3.46 -17.87
N THR A 3 4.26 4.17 -18.98
CA THR A 3 3.76 5.56 -19.10
C THR A 3 2.24 5.65 -18.92
N VAL A 4 1.50 4.70 -19.48
CA VAL A 4 0.02 4.68 -19.37
C VAL A 4 -0.40 4.33 -17.96
N ALA A 5 0.24 3.37 -17.33
CA ALA A 5 -0.04 3.00 -15.94
C ALA A 5 0.23 4.18 -14.99
N ALA A 6 1.38 4.85 -15.15
CA ALA A 6 1.68 6.05 -14.38
C ALA A 6 0.67 7.17 -14.62
N TYR A 7 0.21 7.37 -15.85
CA TYR A 7 -0.82 8.36 -16.15
C TYR A 7 -2.12 8.07 -15.38
N ILE A 8 -2.56 6.81 -15.37
CA ILE A 8 -3.78 6.39 -14.65
C ILE A 8 -3.63 6.62 -13.15
N ASP A 9 -2.52 6.19 -12.56
CA ASP A 9 -2.29 6.31 -11.11
C ASP A 9 -2.06 7.76 -10.66
N LEU A 10 -1.65 8.66 -11.56
CA LEU A 10 -1.47 10.09 -11.30
C LEU A 10 -2.73 10.93 -11.55
N ASN A 11 -3.76 10.38 -12.17
CA ASN A 11 -5.01 11.13 -12.41
C ASN A 11 -5.62 11.74 -11.15
N PRO A 12 -5.67 11.07 -9.99
CA PRO A 12 -6.21 11.66 -8.78
C PRO A 12 -5.41 12.88 -8.29
N VAL A 13 -4.09 12.87 -8.49
CA VAL A 13 -3.22 14.01 -8.14
C VAL A 13 -3.46 15.17 -9.09
N ARG A 14 -3.56 14.91 -10.40
CA ARG A 14 -3.89 15.92 -11.41
C ARG A 14 -5.28 16.55 -11.21
N ALA A 15 -6.20 15.74 -10.70
CA ALA A 15 -7.54 16.19 -10.33
C ALA A 15 -7.61 16.86 -8.94
N ALA A 16 -6.48 17.08 -8.28
CA ALA A 16 -6.37 17.64 -6.94
C ALA A 16 -7.17 16.88 -5.85
N LEU A 17 -7.44 15.60 -6.07
CA LEU A 17 -8.14 14.74 -5.09
C LEU A 17 -7.21 14.25 -3.96
N CYS A 18 -5.91 14.22 -4.20
CA CYS A 18 -4.89 13.87 -3.22
C CYS A 18 -3.55 14.48 -3.62
N ALA A 19 -2.64 14.60 -2.66
CA ALA A 19 -1.28 15.11 -2.90
C ALA A 19 -0.29 14.01 -3.33
N ASP A 20 -0.58 12.76 -3.01
CA ASP A 20 0.26 11.60 -3.34
C ASP A 20 -0.65 10.43 -3.76
N PRO A 21 -0.32 9.71 -4.85
CA PRO A 21 -1.12 8.58 -5.33
C PRO A 21 -1.39 7.51 -4.26
N LYS A 22 -0.47 7.32 -3.30
CA LYS A 22 -0.67 6.39 -2.17
C LYS A 22 -1.90 6.69 -1.33
N GLU A 23 -2.40 7.91 -1.39
CA GLU A 23 -3.55 8.39 -0.62
C GLU A 23 -4.89 8.07 -1.30
N TYR A 24 -4.87 7.80 -2.60
CA TYR A 24 -6.08 7.51 -3.36
C TYR A 24 -6.31 6.00 -3.49
N ARG A 25 -7.21 5.46 -2.66
CA ARG A 25 -7.46 4.01 -2.52
C ARG A 25 -7.84 3.28 -3.81
N TYR A 26 -8.27 3.98 -4.84
CA TYR A 26 -8.75 3.38 -6.09
C TYR A 26 -7.70 3.38 -7.20
N CYS A 27 -6.47 3.82 -6.94
CA CYS A 27 -5.38 3.68 -7.90
C CYS A 27 -4.60 2.37 -7.67
N GLY A 28 -3.95 1.88 -8.73
CA GLY A 28 -3.23 0.60 -8.70
C GLY A 28 -2.07 0.60 -7.69
N TYR A 29 -1.36 1.72 -7.58
CA TYR A 29 -0.28 1.87 -6.61
C TYR A 29 -0.76 1.79 -5.15
N ALA A 30 -1.79 2.54 -4.79
CA ALA A 30 -2.34 2.49 -3.44
C ALA A 30 -2.92 1.10 -3.10
N GLU A 31 -3.55 0.43 -4.06
CA GLU A 31 -4.03 -0.94 -3.89
C GLU A 31 -2.90 -1.92 -3.63
N ALA A 32 -1.79 -1.83 -4.38
CA ALA A 32 -0.62 -2.67 -4.21
C ALA A 32 0.02 -2.47 -2.82
N LEU A 33 0.18 -1.22 -2.38
CA LEU A 33 0.68 -0.88 -1.04
C LEU A 33 -0.21 -1.47 0.06
N ALA A 34 -1.52 -1.34 -0.09
CA ALA A 34 -2.45 -1.73 0.95
C ALA A 34 -2.68 -3.24 1.03
N LYS A 35 -2.95 -3.88 -0.09
CA LYS A 35 -3.30 -5.31 -0.13
C LYS A 35 -2.08 -6.22 -0.17
N GLY A 36 -1.01 -5.81 -0.83
CA GLY A 36 0.19 -6.62 -1.01
C GLY A 36 -0.09 -7.96 -1.69
N SER A 37 -0.98 -7.97 -2.69
CA SER A 37 -1.34 -9.20 -3.39
C SER A 37 -0.32 -9.56 -4.47
N ALA A 38 -0.10 -10.87 -4.69
CA ALA A 38 0.79 -11.35 -5.73
C ALA A 38 0.39 -10.79 -7.11
N ALA A 39 -0.91 -10.74 -7.40
CA ALA A 39 -1.41 -10.21 -8.67
C ALA A 39 -1.09 -8.71 -8.88
N ALA A 40 -1.11 -7.90 -7.83
CA ALA A 40 -0.73 -6.49 -7.91
C ALA A 40 0.77 -6.34 -8.20
N TYR A 41 1.59 -7.16 -7.56
CA TYR A 41 3.04 -7.14 -7.77
C TYR A 41 3.43 -7.60 -9.17
N GLU A 42 2.79 -8.64 -9.69
CA GLU A 42 3.00 -9.09 -11.08
C GLU A 42 2.65 -8.01 -12.10
N LYS A 43 1.57 -7.27 -11.87
CA LYS A 43 1.21 -6.13 -12.74
C LYS A 43 2.31 -5.06 -12.72
N ILE A 44 2.80 -4.67 -11.54
CA ILE A 44 3.85 -3.66 -11.41
C ILE A 44 5.15 -4.16 -12.05
N ARG A 45 5.52 -5.42 -11.82
CA ARG A 45 6.70 -6.04 -12.43
C ARG A 45 6.64 -5.97 -13.95
N THR A 46 5.52 -6.40 -14.53
CA THR A 46 5.29 -6.36 -15.97
C THR A 46 5.34 -4.93 -16.52
N ILE A 47 4.73 -3.97 -15.80
CA ILE A 47 4.73 -2.55 -16.17
C ILE A 47 6.15 -2.00 -16.23
N LEU A 48 6.98 -2.31 -15.24
CA LEU A 48 8.37 -1.82 -15.14
C LEU A 48 9.36 -2.65 -15.98
N GLY A 49 8.99 -3.86 -16.42
CA GLY A 49 9.87 -4.77 -17.11
C GLY A 49 10.99 -5.32 -16.22
N LEU A 50 10.73 -5.50 -14.92
CA LEU A 50 11.71 -5.98 -13.95
C LEU A 50 11.74 -7.51 -13.88
N PRO A 51 12.90 -8.12 -13.49
CA PRO A 51 13.06 -9.57 -13.36
C PRO A 51 12.12 -10.17 -12.31
N GLU A 52 11.82 -11.47 -12.44
CA GLU A 52 11.01 -12.22 -11.46
C GLU A 52 11.68 -12.29 -10.08
N THR A 53 12.99 -12.19 -10.03
CA THR A 53 13.80 -12.16 -8.79
C THR A 53 13.65 -10.87 -7.99
N THR A 54 13.07 -9.81 -8.58
CA THR A 54 12.89 -8.52 -7.90
C THR A 54 11.91 -8.68 -6.74
N SER A 55 12.33 -8.27 -5.55
CA SER A 55 11.48 -8.31 -4.36
C SER A 55 10.27 -7.37 -4.52
N TRP A 56 9.18 -7.66 -3.81
CA TRP A 56 8.02 -6.78 -3.81
C TRP A 56 8.32 -5.38 -3.23
N GLU A 57 9.31 -5.29 -2.35
CA GLU A 57 9.81 -4.04 -1.77
C GLU A 57 10.45 -3.16 -2.84
N GLU A 58 11.36 -3.74 -3.58
CA GLU A 58 12.02 -3.07 -4.71
C GLU A 58 11.01 -2.67 -5.80
N LEU A 59 10.04 -3.54 -6.11
CA LEU A 59 8.99 -3.23 -7.09
C LEU A 59 8.19 -1.98 -6.70
N LEU A 60 7.77 -1.87 -5.45
CA LEU A 60 7.00 -0.73 -4.97
C LEU A 60 7.84 0.55 -4.93
N THR A 61 9.10 0.44 -4.53
CA THR A 61 10.07 1.55 -4.48
C THR A 61 10.34 2.08 -5.89
N GLU A 62 10.66 1.19 -6.84
CA GLU A 62 10.93 1.58 -8.22
C GLU A 62 9.67 2.14 -8.92
N TYR A 63 8.51 1.57 -8.62
CA TYR A 63 7.27 2.11 -9.18
C TYR A 63 6.94 3.50 -8.62
N ARG A 64 7.19 3.75 -7.31
CA ARG A 64 7.05 5.08 -6.71
C ARG A 64 7.99 6.10 -7.37
N LYS A 65 9.26 5.77 -7.56
CA LYS A 65 10.20 6.63 -8.29
C LYS A 65 9.71 6.93 -9.71
N HIS A 66 9.20 5.90 -10.40
CA HIS A 66 8.65 6.06 -11.75
C HIS A 66 7.45 7.01 -11.77
N LEU A 67 6.52 6.89 -10.83
CA LEU A 67 5.36 7.78 -10.69
C LEU A 67 5.80 9.23 -10.50
N PHE A 68 6.73 9.49 -9.58
CA PHE A 68 7.16 10.86 -9.29
C PHE A 68 7.98 11.47 -10.44
N LYS A 69 8.88 10.71 -11.06
CA LYS A 69 9.60 11.16 -12.28
C LYS A 69 8.62 11.52 -13.40
N ARG A 70 7.61 10.67 -13.65
CA ARG A 70 6.61 10.92 -14.69
C ARG A 70 5.66 12.05 -14.32
N GLY A 71 5.31 12.19 -13.05
CA GLY A 71 4.41 13.23 -12.55
C GLY A 71 5.00 14.63 -12.61
N ALA A 72 6.33 14.77 -12.54
CA ALA A 72 7.03 16.05 -12.69
C ALA A 72 7.12 16.51 -14.15
N LEU A 73 6.91 15.63 -15.14
CA LEU A 73 6.97 15.99 -16.55
C LEU A 73 5.69 16.73 -16.97
N VAL A 74 5.88 17.85 -17.63
CA VAL A 74 4.80 18.57 -18.32
C VAL A 74 4.45 17.79 -19.60
N THR A 75 3.17 17.50 -19.77
CA THR A 75 2.65 16.92 -21.01
C THR A 75 1.87 17.97 -21.78
N ASN A 76 1.79 17.85 -23.11
CA ASN A 76 1.11 18.83 -23.98
C ASN A 76 -0.38 19.06 -23.65
N ARG A 77 -0.98 18.20 -22.83
CA ARG A 77 -2.43 18.26 -22.49
C ARG A 77 -2.70 18.57 -21.02
N HIS A 78 -1.75 18.30 -20.14
CA HIS A 78 -1.92 18.45 -18.70
C HIS A 78 -0.64 18.98 -18.07
N GLY A 79 -0.76 19.86 -17.12
CA GLY A 79 0.35 20.31 -16.30
C GLY A 79 0.99 19.16 -15.51
N PRO A 80 2.12 19.41 -14.84
CA PRO A 80 2.75 18.42 -13.98
C PRO A 80 1.82 18.04 -12.83
N ALA A 81 1.86 16.76 -12.42
CA ALA A 81 1.15 16.30 -11.23
C ALA A 81 1.87 16.72 -9.94
N PHE A 82 3.18 16.89 -10.01
CA PHE A 82 4.03 17.30 -8.90
C PHE A 82 4.96 18.43 -9.32
N GLU A 83 5.31 19.28 -8.37
CA GLU A 83 6.46 20.18 -8.52
C GLU A 83 7.76 19.39 -8.66
N LEU A 84 8.70 19.92 -9.43
CA LEU A 84 9.99 19.25 -9.67
C LEU A 84 10.74 19.00 -8.36
N ALA A 85 10.73 19.97 -7.43
CA ALA A 85 11.36 19.84 -6.13
C ALA A 85 10.81 18.63 -5.33
N LYS A 86 9.49 18.44 -5.34
CA LYS A 86 8.87 17.28 -4.68
C LYS A 86 9.23 15.96 -5.33
N ALA A 87 9.31 15.93 -6.64
CA ALA A 87 9.75 14.73 -7.36
C ALA A 87 11.21 14.39 -7.07
N GLN A 88 12.09 15.40 -7.01
CA GLN A 88 13.48 15.21 -6.62
C GLN A 88 13.63 14.71 -5.19
N GLU A 89 12.91 15.30 -4.24
CA GLU A 89 12.88 14.82 -2.84
C GLU A 89 12.57 13.33 -2.77
N VAL A 90 11.47 12.89 -3.38
CA VAL A 90 11.04 11.49 -3.33
C VAL A 90 12.01 10.54 -4.05
N VAL A 91 12.59 10.98 -5.17
CA VAL A 91 13.48 10.12 -5.97
C VAL A 91 14.89 10.04 -5.40
N GLU A 92 15.45 11.19 -4.98
CA GLU A 92 16.85 11.31 -4.61
C GLU A 92 17.08 11.19 -3.10
N GLN A 93 16.22 11.81 -2.28
CA GLN A 93 16.37 11.79 -0.83
C GLN A 93 15.66 10.58 -0.19
N GLU A 94 14.37 10.40 -0.48
CA GLU A 94 13.60 9.26 0.04
C GLU A 94 13.92 7.96 -0.71
N LYS A 95 14.60 8.00 -1.87
CA LYS A 95 14.87 6.86 -2.77
C LYS A 95 13.62 6.05 -3.13
N GLY A 96 12.47 6.69 -3.12
CA GLY A 96 11.16 6.05 -3.35
C GLY A 96 10.65 5.22 -2.18
N GLU A 97 11.35 5.18 -1.06
CA GLU A 97 10.94 4.43 0.13
C GLU A 97 9.82 5.17 0.88
N LEU A 98 9.02 4.41 1.60
CA LEU A 98 8.02 4.94 2.52
C LEU A 98 8.44 4.63 3.95
N SER A 99 8.33 5.61 4.83
CA SER A 99 8.53 5.37 6.26
C SER A 99 7.56 4.30 6.78
N LEU A 100 7.92 3.61 7.86
CA LEU A 100 7.05 2.62 8.50
C LEU A 100 5.67 3.21 8.83
N GLN A 101 5.64 4.45 9.30
CA GLN A 101 4.41 5.15 9.65
C GLN A 101 3.50 5.33 8.42
N GLU A 102 4.04 5.74 7.29
CA GLU A 102 3.28 5.91 6.04
C GLU A 102 2.77 4.58 5.51
N GLN A 103 3.59 3.54 5.55
CA GLN A 103 3.19 2.20 5.15
C GLN A 103 2.02 1.68 6.00
N LEU A 104 2.09 1.84 7.32
CA LEU A 104 1.01 1.50 8.23
C LEU A 104 -0.24 2.33 7.94
N ARG A 105 -0.09 3.63 7.68
CA ARG A 105 -1.22 4.52 7.33
C ARG A 105 -1.90 4.08 6.03
N CYS A 106 -1.15 3.70 5.01
CA CYS A 106 -1.72 3.14 3.79
C CYS A 106 -2.50 1.84 4.05
N LYS A 107 -2.02 0.99 4.94
CA LYS A 107 -2.68 -0.26 5.30
C LYS A 107 -3.87 -0.08 6.24
N ILE A 108 -3.83 0.87 7.16
CA ILE A 108 -4.91 1.17 8.12
C ILE A 108 -6.21 1.58 7.41
N ARG A 109 -6.16 2.21 6.25
CA ARG A 109 -7.37 2.54 5.46
C ARG A 109 -8.21 1.32 5.09
N TYR A 110 -7.64 0.12 5.08
CA TYR A 110 -8.34 -1.14 4.85
C TYR A 110 -8.79 -1.82 6.14
N PHE A 111 -8.44 -1.26 7.30
CA PHE A 111 -8.69 -1.81 8.62
C PHE A 111 -9.96 -1.28 9.29
N SER A 112 -10.81 -0.56 8.58
CA SER A 112 -12.09 -0.06 9.12
C SER A 112 -13.03 -1.16 9.63
N ASP A 113 -12.68 -2.43 9.41
CA ASP A 113 -13.47 -3.59 9.78
C ASP A 113 -13.10 -4.25 11.12
N GLY A 114 -12.48 -3.50 12.02
CA GLY A 114 -12.00 -4.01 13.30
C GLY A 114 -10.68 -4.80 13.15
N VAL A 115 -9.62 -4.30 13.75
CA VAL A 115 -8.28 -4.89 13.64
C VAL A 115 -7.58 -4.88 14.98
N ILE A 116 -6.91 -5.98 15.27
CA ILE A 116 -5.88 -6.05 16.30
C ILE A 116 -4.54 -6.06 15.57
N LEU A 117 -3.67 -5.12 15.92
CA LEU A 117 -2.33 -4.96 15.35
C LEU A 117 -1.30 -4.95 16.47
N GLY A 118 -0.19 -5.66 16.29
CA GLY A 118 0.91 -5.67 17.25
C GLY A 118 1.89 -6.82 17.04
N SER A 119 2.62 -7.17 18.09
CA SER A 119 3.46 -8.35 18.09
C SER A 119 2.62 -9.62 17.92
N ARG A 120 3.23 -10.72 17.46
CA ARG A 120 2.53 -11.99 17.30
C ARG A 120 1.83 -12.42 18.58
N ALA A 121 2.55 -12.44 19.69
CA ALA A 121 2.03 -12.84 21.00
C ALA A 121 0.86 -11.97 21.46
N PHE A 122 0.94 -10.64 21.26
CA PHE A 122 -0.13 -9.72 21.57
C PHE A 122 -1.39 -10.02 20.76
N VAL A 123 -1.26 -10.20 19.44
CA VAL A 123 -2.41 -10.46 18.56
C VAL A 123 -3.03 -11.83 18.85
N GLU A 124 -2.21 -12.86 19.10
CA GLU A 124 -2.69 -14.20 19.47
C GLU A 124 -3.49 -14.19 20.77
N SER A 125 -2.97 -13.54 21.82
CA SER A 125 -3.65 -13.46 23.12
C SER A 125 -5.01 -12.76 23.04
N HIS A 126 -5.09 -11.65 22.28
CA HIS A 126 -6.34 -10.92 22.08
C HIS A 126 -7.31 -11.69 21.18
N CYS A 127 -6.82 -12.37 20.16
CA CYS A 127 -7.62 -13.24 19.32
C CYS A 127 -8.27 -14.35 20.14
N GLN A 128 -7.53 -14.98 21.05
CA GLN A 128 -8.04 -16.01 21.95
C GLN A 128 -9.15 -15.45 22.87
N ARG A 129 -8.91 -14.33 23.52
CA ARG A 129 -9.92 -13.64 24.36
C ARG A 129 -11.20 -13.30 23.61
N LEU A 130 -11.10 -12.88 22.34
CA LEU A 130 -12.26 -12.58 21.52
C LEU A 130 -13.04 -13.84 21.15
N LYS A 131 -12.34 -14.95 20.85
CA LYS A 131 -13.00 -16.24 20.60
C LYS A 131 -13.81 -16.70 21.80
N GLU A 132 -13.25 -16.57 23.00
CA GLU A 132 -13.89 -16.96 24.26
C GLU A 132 -15.09 -16.07 24.60
N LYS A 133 -14.94 -14.74 24.50
CA LYS A 133 -15.99 -13.77 24.86
C LYS A 133 -17.13 -13.65 23.86
N LEU A 134 -16.82 -13.74 22.57
CA LEU A 134 -17.78 -13.46 21.48
C LEU A 134 -18.24 -14.74 20.75
N GLY A 135 -17.82 -15.92 21.19
CA GLY A 135 -18.15 -17.17 20.50
C GLY A 135 -17.65 -17.23 19.06
N TYR A 136 -16.56 -16.54 18.76
CA TYR A 136 -16.07 -16.34 17.39
C TYR A 136 -15.55 -17.64 16.80
N LYS A 137 -16.32 -18.26 15.90
CA LYS A 137 -16.07 -19.59 15.31
C LYS A 137 -15.05 -19.61 14.15
N ARG A 138 -14.37 -18.50 13.87
CA ARG A 138 -13.48 -18.42 12.72
C ARG A 138 -12.19 -19.22 12.93
N LYS A 139 -11.85 -20.10 11.96
CA LYS A 139 -10.65 -20.93 11.98
C LYS A 139 -9.35 -20.15 11.65
N SER A 140 -9.45 -18.99 10.96
CA SER A 140 -8.27 -18.21 10.59
C SER A 140 -7.64 -17.53 11.81
N GLY A 141 -6.33 -17.70 11.97
CA GLY A 141 -5.53 -17.05 13.00
C GLY A 141 -4.96 -15.69 12.55
N PRO A 142 -4.07 -15.12 13.39
CA PRO A 142 -3.31 -13.93 13.04
C PRO A 142 -2.46 -14.16 11.78
N THR A 143 -2.30 -13.11 10.97
CA THR A 143 -1.43 -13.13 9.79
C THR A 143 -0.34 -12.08 9.92
N ALA A 144 0.86 -12.40 9.42
CA ALA A 144 1.93 -11.42 9.37
C ALA A 144 1.57 -10.29 8.41
N LEU A 145 1.82 -9.06 8.83
CA LEU A 145 1.63 -7.89 8.00
C LEU A 145 2.86 -7.72 7.11
N LYS A 146 2.66 -7.70 5.80
CA LYS A 146 3.73 -7.38 4.85
C LYS A 146 4.00 -5.89 4.92
N ILE A 147 5.04 -5.49 5.63
CA ILE A 147 5.56 -4.14 5.73
C ILE A 147 7.04 -4.15 5.36
N LEU A 148 7.53 -3.02 4.86
CA LEU A 148 8.94 -2.83 4.56
C LEU A 148 9.73 -2.67 5.86
N GLY A 149 10.86 -3.37 5.98
CA GLY A 149 11.76 -3.25 7.12
C GLY A 149 11.65 -4.36 8.16
N PRO A 150 12.47 -4.29 9.22
CA PRO A 150 12.68 -5.40 10.18
C PRO A 150 11.52 -5.63 11.17
N ALA A 151 10.50 -4.77 11.18
CA ALA A 151 9.40 -4.87 12.13
C ALA A 151 8.41 -5.97 11.72
N ALA A 152 8.42 -7.10 12.40
CA ALA A 152 7.43 -8.16 12.23
C ALA A 152 6.13 -7.79 12.96
N LEU A 153 5.21 -7.11 12.28
CA LEU A 153 3.87 -6.84 12.81
C LEU A 153 2.88 -7.92 12.35
N TRP A 154 1.98 -8.26 13.26
CA TRP A 154 0.91 -9.23 13.05
C TRP A 154 -0.44 -8.55 13.14
N VAL A 155 -1.41 -9.10 12.42
CA VAL A 155 -2.74 -8.53 12.32
C VAL A 155 -3.82 -9.62 12.39
N PHE A 156 -4.90 -9.30 13.07
CA PHE A 156 -6.14 -10.07 13.03
C PHE A 156 -7.26 -9.16 12.54
N ARG A 157 -7.93 -9.55 11.45
CA ARG A 157 -8.90 -8.73 10.70
C ARG A 157 -10.31 -9.31 10.78
N ASN A 158 -11.27 -8.50 10.32
CA ASN A 158 -12.70 -8.87 10.19
C ASN A 158 -13.33 -9.27 11.52
N LEU A 159 -13.19 -8.40 12.51
CA LEU A 159 -13.84 -8.55 13.82
C LEU A 159 -15.32 -8.11 13.81
N ARG A 160 -15.83 -7.63 12.69
CA ARG A 160 -17.26 -7.31 12.56
C ARG A 160 -18.08 -8.60 12.68
N VAL A 161 -18.90 -8.67 13.68
CA VAL A 161 -20.01 -9.60 13.73
C VAL A 161 -20.98 -9.15 12.63
N ARG A 162 -21.29 -10.02 11.68
CA ARG A 162 -22.36 -9.73 10.71
C ARG A 162 -23.65 -9.64 11.51
N THR A 163 -24.14 -8.43 11.72
CA THR A 163 -25.38 -8.16 12.46
C THR A 163 -26.64 -8.43 11.62
N PHE A 164 -26.47 -8.73 10.33
CA PHE A 164 -27.56 -9.14 9.46
C PHE A 164 -27.16 -10.43 8.76
N GLY A 165 -27.83 -11.51 9.11
CA GLY A 165 -27.80 -12.79 8.42
C GLY A 165 -28.62 -12.73 7.15
#